data_11856a5081d724208e9b28b11c6e57bb
#
_entry.id   11856a5081d724208e9b28b11c6e57bb
#
_cell.length_a   1.000
_cell.length_b   1.000
_cell.length_c   1.000
_cell.angle_alpha   90.00
_cell.angle_beta   90.00
_cell.angle_gamma   90.00
#
_symmetry.space_group_name_H-M   'P 1'
#
loop_
_entity.id
_entity.type
_entity.pdbx_description
1 polymer ?
#
loop_
_entity_poly.entity_id
_entity_poly.type
_entity_poly.pdbx_seq_one_letter_code
_entity_poly.pdbx_strand_id
1 'polypeptide(L)'
;MPKCNFCKKEIKEKEKHNAYIVKNGKRNAYYCNVECYNNYMAKKQNKPITGYNIAPRRVLTDYILYIYEQEGYNKNEIPWQMLMAQLSNILKEHRDEKYSYQSILYVLKYMRMIGVNLLSERSNGSCLSLVEYYYNEARDYCKRSAELKKEFENFEIDDSPKIVKKKVKHETNKYKELTFD
;
A
#
# COMPACT_ATOMS: atom_id res chain seq x y z
N MET A 1 23.91 -18.40 -29.61
CA MET A 1 22.64 -19.00 -29.99
C MET A 1 21.53 -18.43 -29.10
N PRO A 2 20.32 -18.13 -29.64
CA PRO A 2 19.22 -17.65 -28.81
C PRO A 2 18.73 -18.77 -27.89
N LYS A 3 18.31 -18.37 -26.66
CA LYS A 3 17.74 -19.29 -25.65
C LYS A 3 16.24 -19.06 -25.51
N CYS A 4 15.49 -20.13 -25.33
CA CYS A 4 14.06 -20.04 -25.08
C CYS A 4 13.79 -19.33 -23.74
N ASN A 5 12.91 -18.32 -23.74
CA ASN A 5 12.60 -17.56 -22.53
C ASN A 5 11.83 -18.35 -21.47
N PHE A 6 11.18 -19.46 -21.88
CA PHE A 6 10.45 -20.33 -20.95
C PHE A 6 11.32 -21.48 -20.41
N CYS A 7 11.76 -22.39 -21.30
CA CYS A 7 12.45 -23.62 -20.88
C CYS A 7 13.99 -23.48 -20.82
N LYS A 8 14.53 -22.33 -21.22
CA LYS A 8 15.97 -21.98 -21.23
C LYS A 8 16.86 -22.83 -22.17
N LYS A 9 16.28 -23.76 -22.94
CA LYS A 9 17.02 -24.52 -23.95
C LYS A 9 17.55 -23.62 -25.05
N GLU A 10 18.74 -23.96 -25.58
CA GLU A 10 19.32 -23.29 -26.72
C GLU A 10 18.57 -23.71 -28.00
N ILE A 11 18.20 -22.72 -28.82
CA ILE A 11 17.52 -22.95 -30.10
C ILE A 11 18.59 -23.02 -31.19
N LYS A 12 18.83 -24.23 -31.70
CA LYS A 12 19.78 -24.48 -32.77
C LYS A 12 19.27 -23.89 -34.08
N GLU A 13 20.19 -23.58 -35.03
CA GLU A 13 19.82 -22.97 -36.29
C GLU A 13 18.79 -23.77 -37.11
N LYS A 14 18.91 -25.12 -37.06
CA LYS A 14 17.97 -26.04 -37.70
C LYS A 14 16.55 -25.98 -37.10
N GLU A 15 16.43 -25.54 -35.87
CA GLU A 15 15.13 -25.45 -35.12
C GLU A 15 14.52 -24.06 -35.15
N LYS A 16 15.21 -23.08 -35.73
CA LYS A 16 14.72 -21.70 -35.84
C LYS A 16 13.40 -21.57 -36.62
N HIS A 17 13.14 -22.47 -37.55
CA HIS A 17 11.89 -22.48 -38.33
C HIS A 17 10.64 -22.77 -37.47
N ASN A 18 10.83 -23.52 -36.37
CA ASN A 18 9.76 -23.86 -35.42
C ASN A 18 9.73 -22.91 -34.22
N ALA A 19 10.70 -22.01 -34.11
CA ALA A 19 10.78 -21.08 -33.00
C ALA A 19 9.72 -19.99 -33.10
N TYR A 20 9.01 -19.77 -32.02
CA TYR A 20 8.08 -18.65 -31.92
C TYR A 20 8.84 -17.39 -31.45
N ILE A 21 8.77 -16.33 -32.24
CA ILE A 21 9.52 -15.09 -32.02
C ILE A 21 8.56 -13.94 -31.75
N VAL A 22 8.71 -13.30 -30.58
CA VAL A 22 7.92 -12.11 -30.23
C VAL A 22 8.83 -10.88 -30.25
N LYS A 23 8.48 -9.90 -31.06
CA LYS A 23 9.19 -8.60 -31.09
C LYS A 23 8.79 -7.76 -29.90
N ASN A 24 9.75 -7.45 -29.01
CA ASN A 24 9.59 -6.53 -27.89
C ASN A 24 10.48 -5.30 -28.12
N GLY A 25 9.97 -4.31 -28.78
CA GLY A 25 10.71 -3.10 -29.14
C GLY A 25 11.98 -3.43 -29.96
N LYS A 26 13.16 -3.07 -29.44
CA LYS A 26 14.46 -3.33 -30.08
C LYS A 26 15.01 -4.76 -29.86
N ARG A 27 14.33 -5.61 -29.08
CA ARG A 27 14.81 -6.96 -28.74
C ARG A 27 13.78 -8.01 -29.13
N ASN A 28 14.26 -9.16 -29.63
CA ASN A 28 13.41 -10.30 -29.92
C ASN A 28 13.44 -11.29 -28.74
N ALA A 29 12.25 -11.77 -28.34
CA ALA A 29 12.10 -12.84 -27.40
C ALA A 29 11.85 -14.16 -28.15
N TYR A 30 12.65 -15.19 -27.85
CA TYR A 30 12.62 -16.47 -28.53
C TYR A 30 12.00 -17.55 -27.64
N TYR A 31 11.16 -18.40 -28.23
CA TYR A 31 10.54 -19.57 -27.61
C TYR A 31 10.70 -20.78 -28.53
N CYS A 32 10.91 -21.99 -27.98
CA CYS A 32 11.10 -23.18 -28.83
C CYS A 32 9.94 -23.42 -29.78
N ASN A 33 8.72 -23.19 -29.31
CA ASN A 33 7.46 -23.35 -30.03
C ASN A 33 6.36 -22.49 -29.39
N VAL A 34 5.15 -22.52 -29.96
CA VAL A 34 3.97 -21.81 -29.46
C VAL A 34 3.58 -22.28 -28.05
N GLU A 35 3.78 -23.57 -27.73
CA GLU A 35 3.49 -24.10 -26.40
C GLU A 35 4.37 -23.48 -25.32
N CYS A 36 5.69 -23.36 -25.58
CA CYS A 36 6.59 -22.65 -24.68
C CYS A 36 6.18 -21.19 -24.46
N TYR A 37 5.68 -20.53 -25.49
CA TYR A 37 5.14 -19.18 -25.38
C TYR A 37 3.87 -19.15 -24.55
N ASN A 38 2.91 -20.03 -24.80
CA ASN A 38 1.65 -20.10 -24.06
C ASN A 38 1.89 -20.41 -22.58
N ASN A 39 2.79 -21.36 -22.28
CA ASN A 39 3.18 -21.70 -20.92
C ASN A 39 3.90 -20.54 -20.22
N TYR A 40 4.72 -19.77 -20.95
CA TYR A 40 5.32 -18.54 -20.42
C TYR A 40 4.26 -17.49 -20.08
N MET A 41 3.28 -17.28 -20.97
CA MET A 41 2.17 -16.35 -20.76
C MET A 41 1.27 -16.82 -19.62
N ALA A 42 0.94 -18.10 -19.54
CA ALA A 42 0.17 -18.67 -18.44
C ALA A 42 0.88 -18.50 -17.09
N LYS A 43 2.20 -18.75 -17.03
CA LYS A 43 2.99 -18.45 -15.82
C LYS A 43 3.02 -16.97 -15.47
N LYS A 44 3.00 -16.11 -16.47
CA LYS A 44 2.97 -14.65 -16.26
C LYS A 44 1.59 -14.17 -15.79
N GLN A 45 0.52 -14.80 -16.27
CA GLN A 45 -0.86 -14.53 -15.85
C GLN A 45 -1.22 -15.18 -14.51
N ASN A 46 -0.71 -16.39 -14.25
CA ASN A 46 -0.90 -17.11 -12.99
C ASN A 46 0.10 -16.72 -11.88
N LYS A 47 1.04 -15.82 -12.16
CA LYS A 47 1.60 -15.06 -11.04
C LYS A 47 0.40 -14.34 -10.44
N PRO A 48 0.07 -14.62 -9.16
CA PRO A 48 -0.86 -13.75 -8.49
C PRO A 48 -0.38 -12.35 -8.80
N ILE A 49 -1.30 -11.46 -9.12
CA ILE A 49 -1.06 -10.02 -9.14
C ILE A 49 -0.80 -9.65 -7.67
N THR A 50 0.24 -10.24 -7.10
CA THR A 50 0.92 -9.73 -5.94
C THR A 50 1.42 -8.41 -6.42
N GLY A 51 0.65 -7.41 -5.99
CA GLY A 51 0.68 -6.06 -6.47
C GLY A 51 2.06 -5.70 -6.91
N TYR A 52 2.17 -5.19 -8.10
CA TYR A 52 3.38 -4.76 -8.79
C TYR A 52 4.51 -4.69 -7.80
N ASN A 53 5.60 -5.43 -8.01
CA ASN A 53 6.82 -5.30 -7.23
C ASN A 53 7.43 -3.93 -7.54
N ILE A 54 6.62 -2.89 -7.25
CA ILE A 54 7.01 -1.51 -7.35
C ILE A 54 8.05 -1.36 -6.28
N ALA A 55 9.28 -1.04 -6.68
CA ALA A 55 10.35 -0.83 -5.73
C ALA A 55 9.85 0.10 -4.61
N PRO A 56 10.03 -0.23 -3.32
CA PRO A 56 9.49 0.54 -2.20
C PRO A 56 9.80 2.05 -2.29
N ARG A 57 10.96 2.38 -2.88
CA ARG A 57 11.34 3.77 -3.19
C ARG A 57 10.33 4.45 -4.12
N ARG A 58 9.85 3.75 -5.15
CA ARG A 58 8.90 4.33 -6.11
C ARG A 58 7.54 4.59 -5.45
N VAL A 59 7.07 3.66 -4.63
CA VAL A 59 5.81 3.84 -3.88
C VAL A 59 5.88 5.07 -2.99
N LEU A 60 7.02 5.28 -2.31
CA LEU A 60 7.24 6.46 -1.49
C LEU A 60 7.27 7.74 -2.33
N THR A 61 8.00 7.76 -3.47
CA THR A 61 8.06 8.94 -4.34
C THR A 61 6.71 9.28 -4.96
N ASP A 62 5.93 8.28 -5.37
CA ASP A 62 4.57 8.48 -5.88
C ASP A 62 3.64 9.05 -4.78
N TYR A 63 3.83 8.64 -3.53
CA TYR A 63 3.07 9.18 -2.40
C TYR A 63 3.49 10.61 -2.04
N ILE A 64 4.79 10.92 -2.09
CA ILE A 64 5.30 12.30 -1.94
C ILE A 64 4.69 13.20 -3.02
N LEU A 65 4.73 12.77 -4.28
CA LEU A 65 4.08 13.49 -5.38
C LEU A 65 2.61 13.79 -5.07
N TYR A 66 1.87 12.77 -4.63
CA TYR A 66 0.47 12.92 -4.26
C TYR A 66 0.26 13.95 -3.14
N ILE A 67 1.13 14.01 -2.11
CA ILE A 67 1.04 15.02 -1.05
C ILE A 67 1.14 16.44 -1.64
N TYR A 68 2.12 16.69 -2.49
CA TYR A 68 2.32 18.02 -3.10
C TYR A 68 1.19 18.38 -4.05
N GLU A 69 0.69 17.44 -4.86
CA GLU A 69 -0.45 17.66 -5.76
C GLU A 69 -1.73 18.02 -4.99
N GLN A 70 -1.95 17.44 -3.81
CA GLN A 70 -3.11 17.78 -2.96
C GLN A 70 -3.06 19.21 -2.42
N GLU A 71 -1.86 19.77 -2.24
CA GLU A 71 -1.63 21.15 -1.81
C GLU A 71 -1.51 22.13 -3.01
N GLY A 72 -1.79 21.64 -4.23
CA GLY A 72 -1.87 22.47 -5.44
C GLY A 72 -0.54 22.69 -6.18
N TYR A 73 0.53 21.98 -5.79
CA TYR A 73 1.82 22.08 -6.49
C TYR A 73 1.82 21.28 -7.79
N ASN A 74 2.40 21.86 -8.84
CA ASN A 74 2.71 21.12 -10.06
C ASN A 74 3.96 20.26 -9.89
N LYS A 75 4.10 19.19 -10.68
CA LYS A 75 5.26 18.27 -10.63
C LYS A 75 6.62 18.97 -10.78
N ASN A 76 6.67 20.06 -11.51
CA ASN A 76 7.90 20.82 -11.77
C ASN A 76 8.26 21.77 -10.60
N GLU A 77 7.32 22.07 -9.73
CA GLU A 77 7.50 22.93 -8.56
C GLU A 77 7.96 22.16 -7.33
N ILE A 78 7.87 20.84 -7.37
CA ILE A 78 8.29 19.97 -6.28
C ILE A 78 9.82 19.98 -6.16
N PRO A 79 10.36 20.28 -4.98
CA PRO A 79 11.81 20.37 -4.77
C PRO A 79 12.47 18.98 -4.66
N TRP A 80 12.37 18.18 -5.72
CA TRP A 80 12.84 16.79 -5.75
C TRP A 80 14.28 16.61 -5.31
N GLN A 81 15.17 17.51 -5.69
CA GLN A 81 16.58 17.42 -5.34
C GLN A 81 16.77 17.49 -3.82
N MET A 82 16.09 18.44 -3.17
CA MET A 82 16.12 18.61 -1.72
C MET A 82 15.49 17.37 -1.02
N LEU A 83 14.32 16.91 -1.48
CA LEU A 83 13.63 15.76 -0.91
C LEU A 83 14.46 14.47 -1.02
N MET A 84 15.13 14.24 -2.14
CA MET A 84 15.98 13.05 -2.31
C MET A 84 17.24 13.13 -1.46
N ALA A 85 17.81 14.32 -1.25
CA ALA A 85 18.94 14.52 -0.33
C ALA A 85 18.51 14.24 1.12
N GLN A 86 17.39 14.81 1.58
CA GLN A 86 16.84 14.55 2.91
C GLN A 86 16.54 13.06 3.12
N LEU A 87 15.87 12.42 2.17
CA LEU A 87 15.56 10.99 2.22
C LEU A 87 16.84 10.14 2.34
N SER A 88 17.88 10.50 1.59
CA SER A 88 19.18 9.81 1.67
C SER A 88 19.83 10.00 3.03
N ASN A 89 19.73 11.19 3.63
CA ASN A 89 20.30 11.49 4.95
C ASN A 89 19.56 10.71 6.04
N ILE A 90 18.23 10.76 6.08
CA ILE A 90 17.40 9.98 7.03
C ILE A 90 17.76 8.50 6.98
N LEU A 91 17.88 7.91 5.77
CA LEU A 91 18.21 6.50 5.63
C LEU A 91 19.65 6.15 6.03
N LYS A 92 20.58 7.11 5.97
CA LYS A 92 21.97 6.92 6.40
C LYS A 92 22.13 7.07 7.90
N GLU A 93 21.55 8.12 8.47
CA GLU A 93 21.68 8.46 9.89
C GLU A 93 21.00 7.42 10.78
N HIS A 94 19.86 6.86 10.32
CA HIS A 94 19.08 5.88 11.07
C HIS A 94 19.20 4.44 10.54
N ARG A 95 20.36 4.09 9.98
CA ARG A 95 20.59 2.77 9.39
C ARG A 95 20.40 1.63 10.37
N ASP A 96 20.78 1.83 11.62
CA ASP A 96 20.67 0.84 12.69
C ASP A 96 19.25 0.75 13.28
N GLU A 97 18.43 1.79 13.12
CA GLU A 97 17.04 1.86 13.61
C GLU A 97 16.00 1.28 12.65
N LYS A 98 16.44 0.61 11.58
CA LYS A 98 15.58 -0.02 10.58
C LYS A 98 14.70 0.96 9.78
N TYR A 99 15.14 2.20 9.61
CA TYR A 99 14.50 3.11 8.67
C TYR A 99 14.57 2.53 7.25
N SER A 100 13.45 2.51 6.58
CA SER A 100 13.30 2.02 5.20
C SER A 100 12.33 2.91 4.44
N TYR A 101 12.36 2.85 3.12
CA TYR A 101 11.37 3.55 2.29
C TYR A 101 9.92 3.25 2.71
N GLN A 102 9.67 2.01 3.12
CA GLN A 102 8.35 1.57 3.56
C GLN A 102 7.99 2.16 4.92
N SER A 103 8.90 2.17 5.89
CA SER A 103 8.63 2.78 7.20
C SER A 103 8.40 4.29 7.08
N ILE A 104 9.18 5.00 6.27
CA ILE A 104 8.97 6.43 6.00
C ILE A 104 7.59 6.67 5.37
N LEU A 105 7.18 5.85 4.40
CA LEU A 105 5.84 5.91 3.82
C LEU A 105 4.74 5.76 4.89
N TYR A 106 4.92 4.83 5.84
CA TYR A 106 3.97 4.66 6.94
C TYR A 106 3.90 5.88 7.84
N VAL A 107 5.04 6.49 8.16
CA VAL A 107 5.09 7.72 8.96
C VAL A 107 4.34 8.86 8.25
N LEU A 108 4.56 9.07 6.96
CA LEU A 108 3.83 10.09 6.19
C LEU A 108 2.31 9.84 6.19
N LYS A 109 1.88 8.60 6.02
CA LYS A 109 0.46 8.23 6.10
C LYS A 109 -0.11 8.44 7.50
N TYR A 110 0.65 8.09 8.54
CA TYR A 110 0.27 8.31 9.92
C TYR A 110 0.08 9.79 10.23
N MET A 111 1.07 10.63 9.90
CA MET A 111 1.00 12.08 10.10
C MET A 111 -0.25 12.68 9.43
N ARG A 112 -0.55 12.25 8.20
CA ARG A 112 -1.74 12.71 7.49
C ARG A 112 -3.03 12.24 8.16
N MET A 113 -3.07 11.01 8.65
CA MET A 113 -4.22 10.44 9.37
C MET A 113 -4.55 11.22 10.65
N ILE A 114 -3.52 11.67 11.39
CA ILE A 114 -3.70 12.49 12.60
C ILE A 114 -3.86 14.00 12.31
N GLY A 115 -3.97 14.38 11.03
CA GLY A 115 -4.24 15.77 10.63
C GLY A 115 -3.03 16.70 10.64
N VAL A 116 -1.79 16.18 10.64
CA VAL A 116 -0.58 17.00 10.54
C VAL A 116 -0.47 17.57 9.14
N ASN A 117 -0.33 18.91 9.04
CA ASN A 117 0.00 19.57 7.79
C ASN A 117 1.47 19.33 7.43
N LEU A 118 1.68 18.48 6.40
CA LEU A 118 3.00 18.02 5.98
C LEU A 118 3.85 19.08 5.27
N LEU A 119 3.22 20.13 4.73
CA LEU A 119 3.89 21.22 4.02
C LEU A 119 3.75 22.58 4.75
N SER A 120 3.55 22.53 6.06
CA SER A 120 3.47 23.74 6.89
C SER A 120 4.81 24.50 6.92
N GLU A 121 4.80 25.75 7.39
CA GLU A 121 6.02 26.54 7.62
C GLU A 121 7.02 25.81 8.54
N ARG A 122 6.53 25.03 9.52
CA ARG A 122 7.36 24.21 10.42
C ARG A 122 8.13 23.12 9.70
N SER A 123 7.62 22.65 8.55
CA SER A 123 8.27 21.63 7.72
C SER A 123 9.23 22.21 6.69
N ASN A 124 9.44 23.54 6.66
CA ASN A 124 10.23 24.24 5.64
C ASN A 124 9.85 23.82 4.21
N GLY A 125 8.57 23.54 3.96
CA GLY A 125 8.07 23.09 2.66
C GLY A 125 8.47 21.65 2.28
N SER A 126 9.01 20.87 3.23
CA SER A 126 9.38 19.48 2.99
C SER A 126 8.52 18.52 3.82
N CYS A 127 7.77 17.66 3.16
CA CYS A 127 6.99 16.63 3.83
C CYS A 127 7.84 15.62 4.63
N LEU A 128 9.15 15.57 4.42
CA LEU A 128 10.07 14.67 5.10
C LEU A 128 10.65 15.24 6.41
N SER A 129 10.58 16.55 6.62
CA SER A 129 11.22 17.21 7.77
C SER A 129 10.72 16.76 9.13
N LEU A 130 9.48 16.28 9.21
CA LEU A 130 8.86 15.84 10.47
C LEU A 130 8.89 14.31 10.64
N VAL A 131 9.47 13.57 9.68
CA VAL A 131 9.48 12.09 9.70
C VAL A 131 10.14 11.55 10.96
N GLU A 132 11.31 12.07 11.33
CA GLU A 132 12.06 11.61 12.50
C GLU A 132 11.30 11.85 13.80
N TYR A 133 10.64 13.00 13.90
CA TYR A 133 9.85 13.36 15.07
C TYR A 133 8.67 12.39 15.29
N TYR A 134 7.96 12.03 14.22
CA TYR A 134 6.78 11.16 14.32
C TYR A 134 7.09 9.67 14.16
N TYR A 135 8.34 9.29 13.91
CA TYR A 135 8.68 7.90 13.58
C TYR A 135 8.32 6.91 14.67
N ASN A 136 8.68 7.21 15.92
CA ASN A 136 8.41 6.30 17.03
C ASN A 136 6.92 6.17 17.31
N GLU A 137 6.20 7.27 17.28
CA GLU A 137 4.75 7.31 17.47
C GLU A 137 4.01 6.50 16.38
N ALA A 138 4.37 6.71 15.12
CA ALA A 138 3.83 5.95 14.01
C ALA A 138 4.12 4.46 14.12
N ARG A 139 5.33 4.10 14.53
CA ARG A 139 5.74 2.70 14.76
C ARG A 139 4.89 2.04 15.85
N ASP A 140 4.69 2.72 16.96
CA ASP A 140 3.93 2.18 18.08
C ASP A 140 2.44 2.10 17.77
N TYR A 141 1.91 3.04 16.97
CA TYR A 141 0.56 2.94 16.40
C TYR A 141 0.41 1.72 15.50
N CYS A 142 1.37 1.46 14.60
CA CYS A 142 1.35 0.28 13.73
C CYS A 142 1.37 -1.03 14.52
N LYS A 143 2.18 -1.11 15.60
CA LYS A 143 2.22 -2.29 16.46
C LYS A 143 0.87 -2.54 17.14
N ARG A 144 0.32 -1.52 17.80
CA ARG A 144 -0.99 -1.62 18.44
C ARG A 144 -2.10 -1.99 17.48
N SER A 145 -2.10 -1.39 16.28
CA SER A 145 -3.08 -1.72 15.22
C SER A 145 -2.97 -3.17 14.74
N ALA A 146 -1.76 -3.71 14.67
CA ALA A 146 -1.54 -5.11 14.30
C ALA A 146 -1.97 -6.09 15.40
N GLU A 147 -1.75 -5.73 16.67
CA GLU A 147 -2.20 -6.49 17.85
C GLU A 147 -3.72 -6.54 17.90
N LEU A 148 -4.39 -5.39 17.80
CA LEU A 148 -5.85 -5.31 17.75
C LEU A 148 -6.45 -6.15 16.61
N LYS A 149 -5.87 -6.10 15.40
CA LYS A 149 -6.34 -6.95 14.31
C LYS A 149 -6.27 -8.43 14.63
N LYS A 150 -5.19 -8.90 15.25
CA LYS A 150 -5.05 -10.30 15.68
C LYS A 150 -6.08 -10.68 16.77
N GLU A 151 -6.36 -9.76 17.69
CA GLU A 151 -7.39 -9.97 18.70
C GLU A 151 -8.77 -10.09 18.05
N PHE A 152 -9.10 -9.23 17.08
CA PHE A 152 -10.37 -9.29 16.35
C PHE A 152 -10.49 -10.54 15.45
N GLU A 153 -9.40 -11.01 14.83
CA GLU A 153 -9.40 -12.24 14.03
C GLU A 153 -9.66 -13.48 14.89
N ASN A 154 -9.28 -13.44 16.18
CA ASN A 154 -9.52 -14.51 17.15
C ASN A 154 -10.86 -14.38 17.90
N PHE A 155 -11.60 -13.28 17.66
CA PHE A 155 -12.90 -13.06 18.29
C PHE A 155 -13.97 -13.83 17.52
N GLU A 156 -14.35 -15.01 18.04
CA GLU A 156 -15.57 -15.69 17.58
C GLU A 156 -16.76 -14.83 17.98
N ILE A 157 -17.40 -14.23 16.98
CA ILE A 157 -18.67 -13.51 17.19
C ILE A 157 -19.71 -14.57 17.52
N ASP A 158 -20.12 -14.66 18.78
CA ASP A 158 -21.27 -15.45 19.19
C ASP A 158 -22.54 -14.78 18.60
N ASP A 159 -22.85 -15.15 17.36
CA ASP A 159 -24.03 -14.69 16.61
C ASP A 159 -25.35 -15.23 17.17
N SER A 160 -25.35 -15.89 18.34
CA SER A 160 -26.58 -16.31 18.97
C SER A 160 -27.43 -15.07 19.33
N PRO A 161 -28.64 -14.92 18.74
CA PRO A 161 -29.49 -13.76 19.01
C PRO A 161 -29.91 -13.78 20.47
N LYS A 162 -29.27 -12.96 21.30
CA LYS A 162 -29.69 -12.73 22.69
C LYS A 162 -31.03 -11.98 22.66
N ILE A 163 -32.14 -12.74 22.62
CA ILE A 163 -33.48 -12.16 22.75
C ILE A 163 -33.63 -11.62 24.15
N VAL A 164 -33.30 -10.35 24.34
CA VAL A 164 -33.61 -9.63 25.58
C VAL A 164 -35.10 -9.35 25.59
N LYS A 165 -35.88 -10.25 26.22
CA LYS A 165 -37.29 -10.00 26.50
C LYS A 165 -37.39 -8.86 27.53
N LYS A 166 -37.42 -7.61 27.07
CA LYS A 166 -37.83 -6.49 27.94
C LYS A 166 -39.30 -6.69 28.28
N LYS A 167 -39.59 -7.04 29.54
CA LYS A 167 -40.97 -6.91 30.08
C LYS A 167 -41.31 -5.41 30.11
N VAL A 168 -42.08 -4.98 29.12
CA VAL A 168 -42.68 -3.64 29.15
C VAL A 168 -43.74 -3.68 30.26
N LYS A 169 -43.50 -3.02 31.39
CA LYS A 169 -44.54 -2.74 32.38
C LYS A 169 -45.47 -1.70 31.73
N HIS A 170 -46.65 -2.15 31.32
CA HIS A 170 -47.72 -1.25 30.99
C HIS A 170 -48.20 -0.57 32.30
N GLU A 171 -47.75 0.65 32.54
CA GLU A 171 -48.41 1.53 33.50
C GLU A 171 -49.76 1.95 32.87
N THR A 172 -50.85 1.42 33.40
CA THR A 172 -52.17 1.88 33.07
C THR A 172 -52.34 3.29 33.67
N ASN A 173 -52.17 4.31 32.84
CA ASN A 173 -52.54 5.69 33.20
C ASN A 173 -54.06 5.71 33.42
N LYS A 174 -54.45 5.73 34.69
CA LYS A 174 -55.83 6.09 35.09
C LYS A 174 -56.00 7.59 34.77
N TYR A 175 -56.62 7.86 33.65
CA TYR A 175 -57.13 9.21 33.40
C TYR A 175 -58.21 9.50 34.44
N LYS A 176 -57.97 10.48 35.31
CA LYS A 176 -59.03 11.09 36.14
C LYS A 176 -59.87 11.92 35.19
N GLU A 177 -61.15 11.54 35.08
CA GLU A 177 -62.15 12.39 34.46
C GLU A 177 -62.24 13.73 35.21
N LEU A 178 -61.92 14.79 34.51
CA LEU A 178 -62.16 16.15 34.98
C LEU A 178 -63.62 16.48 34.67
N THR A 179 -64.48 16.48 35.70
CA THR A 179 -65.85 17.07 35.65
C THR A 179 -65.70 18.58 35.79
N PHE A 180 -66.21 19.30 34.80
CA PHE A 180 -66.35 20.74 34.84
C PHE A 180 -67.77 21.02 35.37
N ASP A 181 -67.87 21.71 36.51
CA ASP A 181 -69.04 22.42 36.94
C ASP A 181 -69.06 23.84 36.40
#